data_5a365cdc3e30b5f8a21d7f0f4864ea80
#
_entry.id   5a365cdc3e30b5f8a21d7f0f4864ea80
#
_cell.length_a   1.000
_cell.length_b   1.000
_cell.length_c   1.000
_cell.angle_alpha   90.00
_cell.angle_beta   90.00
_cell.angle_gamma   90.00
#
_symmetry.space_group_name_H-M   'P 1'
#
loop_
_entity.id
_entity.type
_entity.pdbx_description
1 polymer ?
#
loop_
_entity_poly.entity_id
_entity_poly.type
_entity_poly.pdbx_seq_one_letter_code
_entity_poly.pdbx_strand_id
1 'polypeptide(L)'
;MRFSVIKITLSGLCLLIFVAFVSAQSRHSVKGTADADGTILTVTASRTDNKTEPIKSENLFLYENGIEQKIKNFSYDPSPARIVLLVDNSQTLPTDIEKLKQATMEFAYEIFDGDQLFVVAYDEKPEIIQEWTDDAKKMETSLATFRKKGNPYLFDALNSTVSEILLPLMPGTRKTAVVVIGDGLDRGSKTPFDKILNELQNQNVVVYSLQIPDRTGGAYRRNQPKAREVINQLTEGTGGKIFPLEEASTAAKFICDELRKNRYLLSYFPANTSSYDARRVFIVADEGINIRTKSAQPPNIK
;
A
#
# COMPACT_ATOMS: atom_id res chain seq x y z
N MET A 1 93.49 15.76 27.34
CA MET A 1 92.71 15.71 28.59
C MET A 1 91.35 16.43 28.37
N ARG A 2 90.29 15.75 28.04
CA ARG A 2 88.91 16.22 28.20
C ARG A 2 88.05 15.00 28.23
N PHE A 3 87.45 14.72 29.36
CA PHE A 3 86.47 13.69 29.56
C PHE A 3 85.10 14.12 28.94
N SER A 4 84.56 13.31 28.08
CA SER A 4 83.23 13.52 27.52
C SER A 4 82.25 12.59 28.22
N VAL A 5 81.28 13.21 28.87
CA VAL A 5 80.22 12.53 29.63
C VAL A 5 79.15 12.04 28.66
N ILE A 6 78.96 10.75 28.63
CA ILE A 6 77.85 10.10 27.84
C ILE A 6 76.60 10.26 28.69
N LYS A 7 75.63 11.02 28.16
CA LYS A 7 74.24 11.04 28.68
C LYS A 7 73.42 9.89 28.04
N ILE A 8 73.13 8.96 28.88
CA ILE A 8 72.14 7.90 28.48
C ILE A 8 70.74 8.48 28.69
N THR A 9 70.08 8.76 27.61
CA THR A 9 68.61 9.09 27.59
C THR A 9 67.85 7.79 27.53
N LEU A 10 67.18 7.53 28.64
CA LEU A 10 66.22 6.40 28.75
C LEU A 10 64.96 6.76 27.97
N SER A 11 64.82 6.23 26.75
CA SER A 11 63.66 6.42 25.94
C SER A 11 62.59 5.44 26.41
N GLY A 12 61.58 5.97 27.12
CA GLY A 12 60.40 5.20 27.55
C GLY A 12 59.57 4.80 26.36
N LEU A 13 59.53 3.52 26.09
CA LEU A 13 58.65 2.88 25.11
C LEU A 13 57.23 2.87 25.69
N CYS A 14 56.44 3.90 25.38
CA CYS A 14 54.98 3.88 25.63
C CYS A 14 54.32 2.92 24.65
N LEU A 15 54.06 1.70 25.11
CA LEU A 15 53.26 0.71 24.39
C LEU A 15 51.80 1.15 24.49
N LEU A 16 51.31 1.88 23.48
CA LEU A 16 49.90 2.19 23.28
C LEU A 16 49.17 0.90 22.87
N ILE A 17 48.62 0.22 23.88
CA ILE A 17 47.67 -0.87 23.63
C ILE A 17 46.38 -0.23 23.09
N PHE A 18 46.21 -0.21 21.76
CA PHE A 18 44.95 0.04 21.12
C PHE A 18 44.04 -1.14 21.41
N VAL A 19 43.24 -1.07 22.46
CA VAL A 19 42.11 -1.96 22.66
C VAL A 19 41.07 -1.55 21.63
N ALA A 20 41.11 -2.22 20.48
CA ALA A 20 40.01 -2.17 19.54
C ALA A 20 38.76 -2.76 20.21
N PHE A 21 37.90 -1.90 20.77
CA PHE A 21 36.54 -2.26 21.05
C PHE A 21 35.90 -2.64 19.71
N VAL A 22 36.02 -3.89 19.33
CA VAL A 22 35.11 -4.51 18.37
C VAL A 22 33.75 -4.53 19.07
N SER A 23 32.97 -3.48 18.85
CA SER A 23 31.55 -3.52 19.07
C SER A 23 31.02 -4.62 18.16
N ALA A 24 31.00 -5.84 18.69
CA ALA A 24 30.12 -6.86 18.15
C ALA A 24 28.72 -6.29 18.29
N GLN A 25 28.29 -5.51 17.29
CA GLN A 25 26.87 -5.38 17.01
C GLN A 25 26.39 -6.80 16.77
N SER A 26 25.95 -7.45 17.85
CA SER A 26 25.06 -8.57 17.72
C SER A 26 23.94 -8.02 16.82
N ARG A 27 24.01 -8.37 15.54
CA ARG A 27 22.79 -8.44 14.73
C ARG A 27 21.91 -9.39 15.51
N HIS A 28 21.13 -8.82 16.44
CA HIS A 28 19.88 -9.41 16.79
C HIS A 28 19.17 -9.51 15.44
N SER A 29 19.29 -10.66 14.79
CA SER A 29 18.26 -11.11 13.91
C SER A 29 17.05 -11.13 14.85
N VAL A 30 16.28 -10.06 14.83
CA VAL A 30 14.91 -10.10 15.25
C VAL A 30 14.35 -11.17 14.33
N LYS A 31 14.42 -12.44 14.77
CA LYS A 31 13.53 -13.47 14.27
C LYS A 31 12.20 -12.78 14.34
N GLY A 32 11.66 -12.43 13.18
CA GLY A 32 10.40 -11.75 13.09
C GLY A 32 9.39 -12.59 13.81
N THR A 33 9.16 -12.27 15.05
CA THR A 33 8.04 -12.72 15.85
C THR A 33 6.82 -11.93 15.40
N ALA A 34 6.55 -11.95 14.07
CA ALA A 34 5.28 -11.48 13.55
C ALA A 34 4.13 -12.18 14.29
N ASP A 35 4.36 -13.39 14.78
CA ASP A 35 3.41 -14.13 15.60
C ASP A 35 3.38 -13.65 17.07
N ALA A 36 4.42 -13.03 17.61
CA ALA A 36 4.41 -12.51 18.98
C ALA A 36 3.57 -11.22 19.08
N ASP A 37 3.56 -10.39 18.05
CA ASP A 37 2.79 -9.14 18.01
C ASP A 37 1.38 -9.30 17.40
N GLY A 38 1.08 -10.47 16.85
CA GLY A 38 -0.15 -10.77 16.13
C GLY A 38 -0.17 -10.22 14.71
N THR A 39 -1.21 -10.57 13.96
CA THR A 39 -1.48 -10.06 12.62
C THR A 39 -2.51 -8.95 12.70
N ILE A 40 -2.29 -7.84 12.00
CA ILE A 40 -3.23 -6.74 11.87
C ILE A 40 -3.79 -6.74 10.44
N LEU A 41 -5.10 -6.74 10.34
CA LEU A 41 -5.83 -6.56 9.08
C LEU A 41 -6.53 -5.20 9.09
N THR A 42 -6.49 -4.51 7.97
CA THR A 42 -7.43 -3.43 7.73
C THR A 42 -8.72 -4.02 7.16
N VAL A 43 -9.83 -3.63 7.74
CA VAL A 43 -11.15 -4.14 7.41
C VAL A 43 -12.06 -2.98 7.07
N THR A 44 -12.82 -3.12 5.99
CA THR A 44 -13.95 -2.24 5.70
C THR A 44 -15.22 -2.92 6.16
N ALA A 45 -15.99 -2.27 7.04
CA ALA A 45 -17.25 -2.82 7.51
C ALA A 45 -18.33 -1.73 7.57
N SER A 46 -19.52 -2.04 7.08
CA SER A 46 -20.67 -1.13 7.09
C SER A 46 -21.97 -1.89 7.30
N ARG A 47 -22.95 -1.25 7.95
CA ARG A 47 -24.30 -1.79 8.11
C ARG A 47 -25.14 -1.55 6.86
N THR A 48 -25.95 -2.54 6.53
CA THR A 48 -26.95 -2.48 5.45
C THR A 48 -28.39 -2.63 5.98
N ASP A 49 -28.52 -2.89 7.30
CA ASP A 49 -29.80 -3.21 7.97
C ASP A 49 -30.42 -2.01 8.71
N ASN A 50 -29.98 -0.78 8.44
CA ASN A 50 -30.44 0.46 9.08
C ASN A 50 -30.31 0.51 10.62
N LYS A 51 -29.64 -0.45 11.25
CA LYS A 51 -29.33 -0.40 12.67
C LYS A 51 -28.23 0.61 12.95
N THR A 52 -28.32 1.31 14.07
CA THR A 52 -27.36 2.32 14.51
C THR A 52 -26.29 1.77 15.46
N GLU A 53 -26.43 0.52 15.87
CA GLU A 53 -25.49 -0.11 16.79
C GLU A 53 -24.10 -0.28 16.13
N PRO A 54 -23.01 -0.01 16.85
CA PRO A 54 -21.66 -0.20 16.32
C PRO A 54 -21.43 -1.68 16.03
N ILE A 55 -20.65 -1.95 14.96
CA ILE A 55 -20.19 -3.30 14.62
C ILE A 55 -19.12 -3.68 15.65
N LYS A 56 -19.26 -4.87 16.24
CA LYS A 56 -18.35 -5.40 17.26
C LYS A 56 -17.66 -6.68 16.78
N SER A 57 -16.62 -7.10 17.50
CA SER A 57 -15.88 -8.34 17.19
C SER A 57 -16.77 -9.59 17.20
N GLU A 58 -17.82 -9.62 18.06
CA GLU A 58 -18.75 -10.72 18.18
C GLU A 58 -19.64 -10.93 16.96
N ASN A 59 -19.73 -9.90 16.10
CA ASN A 59 -20.45 -9.97 14.82
C ASN A 59 -19.61 -10.55 13.67
N LEU A 60 -18.35 -10.92 13.92
CA LEU A 60 -17.38 -11.24 12.89
C LEU A 60 -16.73 -12.60 13.12
N PHE A 61 -16.52 -13.35 12.04
CA PHE A 61 -15.84 -14.64 12.04
C PHE A 61 -14.67 -14.59 11.04
N LEU A 62 -13.46 -14.77 11.55
CA LEU A 62 -12.23 -14.71 10.77
C LEU A 62 -11.70 -16.13 10.50
N TYR A 63 -11.31 -16.40 9.26
CA TYR A 63 -10.72 -17.66 8.86
C TYR A 63 -9.38 -17.44 8.15
N GLU A 64 -8.37 -18.24 8.49
CA GLU A 64 -7.14 -18.39 7.71
C GLU A 64 -7.04 -19.85 7.20
N ASN A 65 -6.88 -20.00 5.88
CA ASN A 65 -6.84 -21.33 5.24
C ASN A 65 -7.99 -22.25 5.66
N GLY A 66 -9.17 -21.66 5.96
CA GLY A 66 -10.36 -22.40 6.42
C GLY A 66 -10.37 -22.71 7.92
N ILE A 67 -9.36 -22.30 8.67
CA ILE A 67 -9.28 -22.48 10.13
C ILE A 67 -9.77 -21.19 10.79
N GLU A 68 -10.77 -21.29 11.66
CA GLU A 68 -11.28 -20.14 12.40
C GLU A 68 -10.20 -19.57 13.33
N GLN A 69 -10.09 -18.26 13.35
CA GLN A 69 -9.12 -17.50 14.14
C GLN A 69 -9.84 -16.65 15.17
N LYS A 70 -9.32 -16.63 16.39
CA LYS A 70 -9.88 -15.81 17.47
C LYS A 70 -9.50 -14.34 17.26
N ILE A 71 -10.49 -13.49 17.00
CA ILE A 71 -10.29 -12.03 16.94
C ILE A 71 -9.93 -11.54 18.35
N LYS A 72 -8.79 -10.85 18.46
CA LYS A 72 -8.31 -10.27 19.71
C LYS A 72 -8.86 -8.86 19.93
N ASN A 73 -8.84 -8.06 18.86
CA ASN A 73 -9.35 -6.68 18.89
C ASN A 73 -9.96 -6.33 17.54
N PHE A 74 -11.03 -5.55 17.59
CA PHE A 74 -11.67 -4.92 16.44
C PHE A 74 -12.06 -3.52 16.83
N SER A 75 -11.48 -2.51 16.19
CA SER A 75 -11.68 -1.10 16.53
C SER A 75 -11.77 -0.24 15.29
N TYR A 76 -12.61 0.79 15.36
CA TYR A 76 -12.65 1.85 14.35
C TYR A 76 -11.28 2.53 14.23
N ASP A 77 -10.87 2.84 13.02
CA ASP A 77 -9.65 3.59 12.74
C ASP A 77 -9.98 5.08 12.51
N PRO A 78 -9.71 5.97 13.47
CA PRO A 78 -10.00 7.40 13.35
C PRO A 78 -8.93 8.16 12.57
N SER A 79 -7.82 7.52 12.19
CA SER A 79 -6.70 8.21 11.53
C SER A 79 -7.12 8.83 10.18
N PRO A 80 -6.47 9.92 9.75
CA PRO A 80 -6.71 10.46 8.43
C PRO A 80 -6.20 9.53 7.34
N ALA A 81 -6.85 9.58 6.19
CA ALA A 81 -6.48 8.77 5.04
C ALA A 81 -5.34 9.40 4.22
N ARG A 82 -4.53 8.54 3.63
CA ARG A 82 -3.51 8.89 2.63
C ARG A 82 -3.85 8.13 1.35
N ILE A 83 -4.28 8.85 0.33
CA ILE A 83 -4.78 8.28 -0.91
C ILE A 83 -3.85 8.67 -2.04
N VAL A 84 -3.26 7.68 -2.71
CA VAL A 84 -2.49 7.89 -3.94
C VAL A 84 -3.39 7.65 -5.14
N LEU A 85 -3.52 8.65 -5.99
CA LEU A 85 -4.17 8.54 -7.30
C LEU A 85 -3.08 8.18 -8.32
N LEU A 86 -3.09 6.93 -8.78
CA LEU A 86 -2.13 6.39 -9.73
C LEU A 86 -2.77 6.38 -11.11
N VAL A 87 -2.40 7.34 -11.94
CA VAL A 87 -3.11 7.67 -13.18
C VAL A 87 -2.30 7.21 -14.40
N ASP A 88 -2.90 6.36 -15.21
CA ASP A 88 -2.33 5.94 -16.50
C ASP A 88 -2.33 7.11 -17.48
N ASN A 89 -1.15 7.64 -17.79
CA ASN A 89 -0.98 8.65 -18.81
C ASN A 89 -0.36 8.12 -20.12
N SER A 90 -0.39 6.80 -20.31
CA SER A 90 0.16 6.19 -21.52
C SER A 90 -0.59 6.60 -22.79
N GLN A 91 0.12 6.63 -23.90
CA GLN A 91 -0.47 6.94 -25.21
C GLN A 91 -1.47 5.88 -25.67
N THR A 92 -1.32 4.66 -25.16
CA THR A 92 -2.17 3.51 -25.55
C THR A 92 -3.51 3.47 -24.85
N LEU A 93 -3.68 4.23 -23.75
CA LEU A 93 -4.94 4.29 -23.03
C LEU A 93 -6.04 4.96 -23.88
N PRO A 94 -7.19 4.30 -24.12
CA PRO A 94 -8.22 4.80 -25.05
C PRO A 94 -9.15 5.82 -24.39
N THR A 95 -8.58 6.88 -23.79
CA THR A 95 -9.35 7.98 -23.19
C THR A 95 -8.62 9.31 -23.34
N ASP A 96 -9.36 10.41 -23.23
CA ASP A 96 -8.80 11.74 -23.30
C ASP A 96 -8.16 12.14 -21.98
N ILE A 97 -7.11 12.95 -22.07
CA ILE A 97 -6.39 13.47 -20.91
C ILE A 97 -7.30 14.31 -19.99
N GLU A 98 -8.23 15.04 -20.54
CA GLU A 98 -9.14 15.90 -19.77
C GLU A 98 -10.10 15.06 -18.91
N LYS A 99 -10.54 13.90 -19.39
CA LYS A 99 -11.35 12.98 -18.59
C LYS A 99 -10.55 12.42 -17.39
N LEU A 100 -9.25 12.14 -17.59
CA LEU A 100 -8.37 11.69 -16.50
C LEU A 100 -8.16 12.80 -15.46
N LYS A 101 -7.93 14.04 -15.91
CA LYS A 101 -7.81 15.20 -15.03
C LYS A 101 -9.10 15.39 -14.22
N GLN A 102 -10.25 15.38 -14.90
CA GLN A 102 -11.54 15.52 -14.24
C GLN A 102 -11.77 14.42 -13.20
N ALA A 103 -11.55 13.15 -13.55
CA ALA A 103 -11.70 12.04 -12.61
C ALA A 103 -10.77 12.17 -11.40
N THR A 104 -9.55 12.69 -11.60
CA THR A 104 -8.60 12.96 -10.52
C THR A 104 -9.09 14.10 -9.62
N MET A 105 -9.67 15.16 -10.18
CA MET A 105 -10.21 16.29 -9.42
C MET A 105 -11.42 15.94 -8.57
N GLU A 106 -12.25 14.97 -8.96
CA GLU A 106 -13.39 14.53 -8.14
C GLU A 106 -12.96 14.11 -6.73
N PHE A 107 -11.79 13.49 -6.59
CA PHE A 107 -11.24 13.15 -5.27
C PHE A 107 -10.88 14.39 -4.43
N ALA A 108 -10.37 15.44 -5.07
CA ALA A 108 -10.01 16.67 -4.37
C ALA A 108 -11.23 17.40 -3.77
N TYR A 109 -12.42 17.13 -4.29
CA TYR A 109 -13.67 17.69 -3.79
C TYR A 109 -14.33 16.82 -2.71
N GLU A 110 -13.95 15.55 -2.59
CA GLU A 110 -14.61 14.57 -1.71
C GLU A 110 -13.77 14.17 -0.49
N ILE A 111 -12.50 14.56 -0.38
CA ILE A 111 -11.67 14.26 0.80
C ILE A 111 -12.16 15.01 2.05
N PHE A 112 -11.93 14.41 3.21
CA PHE A 112 -12.27 15.00 4.51
C PHE A 112 -11.08 15.75 5.11
N ASP A 113 -11.35 16.64 6.05
CA ASP A 113 -10.33 17.37 6.79
C ASP A 113 -9.29 16.42 7.39
N GLY A 114 -8.02 16.70 7.12
CA GLY A 114 -6.87 15.90 7.54
C GLY A 114 -6.47 14.77 6.57
N ASP A 115 -7.37 14.35 5.66
CA ASP A 115 -7.01 13.43 4.59
C ASP A 115 -6.14 14.15 3.55
N GLN A 116 -5.30 13.41 2.82
CA GLN A 116 -4.45 13.98 1.78
C GLN A 116 -4.40 13.08 0.55
N LEU A 117 -4.29 13.74 -0.60
CA LEU A 117 -4.10 13.10 -1.90
C LEU A 117 -2.65 13.26 -2.36
N PHE A 118 -2.18 12.28 -3.08
CA PHE A 118 -0.91 12.29 -3.82
C PHE A 118 -1.21 11.83 -5.25
N VAL A 119 -0.69 12.50 -6.27
CA VAL A 119 -0.93 12.11 -7.66
C VAL A 119 0.35 11.67 -8.33
N VAL A 120 0.32 10.46 -8.84
CA VAL A 120 1.38 9.87 -9.66
C VAL A 120 0.79 9.57 -11.04
N ALA A 121 1.38 10.13 -12.08
CA ALA A 121 1.16 9.66 -13.44
C ALA A 121 2.13 8.53 -13.76
N TYR A 122 1.71 7.56 -14.56
CA TYR A 122 2.63 6.53 -15.01
C TYR A 122 2.50 6.23 -16.51
N ASP A 123 3.66 6.15 -17.12
CA ASP A 123 3.92 5.54 -18.41
C ASP A 123 5.08 4.51 -18.22
N GLU A 124 6.18 4.68 -18.93
CA GLU A 124 7.40 3.89 -18.75
C GLU A 124 8.15 4.21 -17.45
N LYS A 125 7.76 5.30 -16.77
CA LYS A 125 8.25 5.70 -15.45
C LYS A 125 7.15 6.40 -14.65
N PRO A 126 7.09 6.19 -13.34
CA PRO A 126 6.22 7.00 -12.49
C PRO A 126 6.74 8.45 -12.44
N GLU A 127 5.82 9.40 -12.51
CA GLU A 127 6.08 10.84 -12.41
C GLU A 127 5.16 11.44 -11.35
N ILE A 128 5.74 12.10 -10.35
CA ILE A 128 4.97 12.81 -9.33
C ILE A 128 4.36 14.06 -9.97
N ILE A 129 3.05 14.10 -10.03
CA ILE A 129 2.29 15.26 -10.52
C ILE A 129 1.96 16.19 -9.38
N GLN A 130 1.57 15.65 -8.22
CA GLN A 130 1.25 16.41 -7.03
C GLN A 130 1.67 15.61 -5.79
N GLU A 131 2.49 16.21 -4.94
CA GLU A 131 2.80 15.68 -3.61
C GLU A 131 1.60 15.83 -2.66
N TRP A 132 1.69 15.26 -1.45
CA TRP A 132 0.61 15.27 -0.48
C TRP A 132 -0.06 16.63 -0.32
N THR A 133 -1.35 16.70 -0.59
CA THR A 133 -2.16 17.91 -0.48
C THR A 133 -3.62 17.59 -0.18
N ASP A 134 -4.29 18.53 0.47
CA ASP A 134 -5.73 18.62 0.64
C ASP A 134 -6.33 19.82 -0.12
N ASP A 135 -5.48 20.55 -0.86
CA ASP A 135 -5.83 21.77 -1.58
C ASP A 135 -6.20 21.45 -3.03
N ALA A 136 -7.49 21.54 -3.36
CA ALA A 136 -8.02 21.30 -4.71
C ALA A 136 -7.41 22.26 -5.76
N LYS A 137 -7.06 23.49 -5.37
CA LYS A 137 -6.48 24.48 -6.29
C LYS A 137 -5.03 24.14 -6.67
N LYS A 138 -4.25 23.62 -5.70
CA LYS A 138 -2.91 23.09 -5.99
C LYS A 138 -3.01 21.88 -6.91
N MET A 139 -3.96 20.98 -6.66
CA MET A 139 -4.22 19.81 -7.49
C MET A 139 -4.52 20.23 -8.95
N GLU A 140 -5.46 21.15 -9.15
CA GLU A 140 -5.83 21.67 -10.47
C GLU A 140 -4.62 22.26 -11.21
N THR A 141 -3.81 23.06 -10.51
CA THR A 141 -2.61 23.68 -11.08
C THR A 141 -1.58 22.64 -11.52
N SER A 142 -1.35 21.61 -10.72
CA SER A 142 -0.40 20.52 -11.02
C SER A 142 -0.88 19.66 -12.18
N LEU A 143 -2.17 19.37 -12.26
CA LEU A 143 -2.76 18.60 -13.35
C LEU A 143 -2.68 19.35 -14.71
N ALA A 144 -2.43 20.65 -14.75
CA ALA A 144 -2.20 21.38 -16.00
C ALA A 144 -0.98 20.85 -16.77
N THR A 145 -0.01 20.24 -16.08
CA THR A 145 1.19 19.66 -16.72
C THR A 145 0.98 18.25 -17.26
N PHE A 146 -0.15 17.63 -16.93
CA PHE A 146 -0.44 16.25 -17.25
C PHE A 146 -0.55 16.01 -18.76
N ARG A 147 0.17 15.01 -19.29
CA ARG A 147 0.25 14.70 -20.73
C ARG A 147 0.32 13.21 -20.97
N LYS A 148 -0.24 12.75 -22.09
CA LYS A 148 -0.11 11.36 -22.53
C LYS A 148 1.24 11.13 -23.21
N LYS A 149 1.94 10.05 -22.80
CA LYS A 149 3.24 9.63 -23.36
C LYS A 149 3.52 8.16 -23.04
N GLY A 150 4.42 7.54 -23.81
CA GLY A 150 4.99 6.21 -23.52
C GLY A 150 3.98 5.05 -23.48
N ASN A 151 4.40 3.97 -22.85
CA ASN A 151 3.65 2.73 -22.62
C ASN A 151 3.37 2.55 -21.12
N PRO A 152 2.31 1.83 -20.69
CA PRO A 152 2.00 1.66 -19.29
C PRO A 152 2.91 0.63 -18.62
N TYR A 153 3.63 1.01 -17.56
CA TYR A 153 4.41 0.15 -16.68
C TYR A 153 3.76 0.17 -15.29
N LEU A 154 2.57 -0.40 -15.21
CA LEU A 154 1.71 -0.35 -14.02
C LEU A 154 2.37 -0.97 -12.79
N PHE A 155 3.02 -2.14 -12.95
CA PHE A 155 3.57 -2.85 -11.79
C PHE A 155 4.80 -2.14 -11.22
N ASP A 156 5.63 -1.55 -12.07
CA ASP A 156 6.76 -0.70 -11.60
C ASP A 156 6.24 0.56 -10.91
N ALA A 157 5.18 1.18 -11.44
CA ALA A 157 4.56 2.36 -10.84
C ALA A 157 3.92 2.06 -9.48
N LEU A 158 3.21 0.93 -9.35
CA LEU A 158 2.69 0.45 -8.06
C LEU A 158 3.82 0.16 -7.07
N ASN A 159 4.91 -0.48 -7.52
CA ASN A 159 6.05 -0.77 -6.66
C ASN A 159 6.70 0.52 -6.13
N SER A 160 6.95 1.51 -6.99
CA SER A 160 7.47 2.82 -6.56
C SER A 160 6.49 3.54 -5.62
N THR A 161 5.19 3.50 -5.93
CA THR A 161 4.15 4.08 -5.06
C THR A 161 4.20 3.49 -3.66
N VAL A 162 4.31 2.18 -3.52
CA VAL A 162 4.39 1.54 -2.21
C VAL A 162 5.72 1.84 -1.53
N SER A 163 6.84 1.63 -2.22
CA SER A 163 8.18 1.68 -1.61
C SER A 163 8.66 3.11 -1.30
N GLU A 164 8.32 4.08 -2.14
CA GLU A 164 8.88 5.43 -2.07
C GLU A 164 7.89 6.46 -1.46
N ILE A 165 6.57 6.21 -1.57
CA ILE A 165 5.54 7.15 -1.13
C ILE A 165 4.84 6.67 0.13
N LEU A 166 4.38 5.40 0.17
CA LEU A 166 3.57 4.91 1.28
C LEU A 166 4.40 4.34 2.43
N LEU A 167 5.43 3.53 2.17
CA LEU A 167 6.27 2.94 3.21
C LEU A 167 6.96 3.98 4.11
N PRO A 168 7.45 5.13 3.61
CA PRO A 168 8.02 6.16 4.47
C PRO A 168 7.03 6.74 5.50
N LEU A 169 5.73 6.60 5.29
CA LEU A 169 4.69 7.04 6.23
C LEU A 169 4.43 6.03 7.34
N MET A 170 4.84 4.78 7.15
CA MET A 170 4.61 3.69 8.10
C MET A 170 5.64 3.73 9.26
N PRO A 171 5.27 3.30 10.46
CA PRO A 171 3.96 2.79 10.89
C PRO A 171 2.95 3.86 11.30
N GLY A 172 3.29 5.15 11.17
CA GLY A 172 2.49 6.28 11.66
C GLY A 172 1.12 6.41 10.98
N THR A 173 1.04 6.04 9.68
CA THR A 173 -0.20 6.11 8.90
C THR A 173 -0.56 4.74 8.36
N ARG A 174 -1.67 4.18 8.82
CA ARG A 174 -2.16 2.84 8.42
C ARG A 174 -3.34 2.90 7.46
N LYS A 175 -4.05 4.01 7.39
CA LYS A 175 -5.20 4.20 6.49
C LYS A 175 -4.72 4.68 5.12
N THR A 176 -4.15 3.75 4.36
CA THR A 176 -3.57 4.00 3.03
C THR A 176 -4.41 3.34 1.95
N ALA A 177 -4.57 4.04 0.84
CA ALA A 177 -5.24 3.54 -0.35
C ALA A 177 -4.53 3.98 -1.62
N VAL A 178 -4.61 3.15 -2.66
CA VAL A 178 -4.23 3.50 -4.03
C VAL A 178 -5.47 3.43 -4.90
N VAL A 179 -5.72 4.44 -5.69
CA VAL A 179 -6.77 4.44 -6.71
C VAL A 179 -6.09 4.37 -8.07
N VAL A 180 -6.18 3.23 -8.74
CA VAL A 180 -5.66 3.04 -10.10
C VAL A 180 -6.69 3.58 -11.07
N ILE A 181 -6.32 4.59 -11.84
CA ILE A 181 -7.14 5.19 -12.90
C ILE A 181 -6.55 4.77 -14.24
N GLY A 182 -7.10 3.73 -14.86
CA GLY A 182 -6.56 3.13 -16.08
C GLY A 182 -7.25 1.84 -16.49
N ASP A 183 -6.72 1.17 -17.51
CA ASP A 183 -7.27 -0.09 -18.02
C ASP A 183 -6.65 -1.35 -17.38
N GLY A 184 -5.58 -1.19 -16.58
CA GLY A 184 -4.86 -2.29 -15.93
C GLY A 184 -3.82 -2.99 -16.82
N LEU A 185 -3.57 -2.44 -18.02
CA LEU A 185 -2.57 -2.99 -18.92
C LEU A 185 -1.14 -2.69 -18.40
N ASP A 186 -0.27 -3.69 -18.48
CA ASP A 186 1.17 -3.54 -18.23
C ASP A 186 1.96 -3.99 -19.45
N ARG A 187 2.83 -3.12 -19.97
CA ARG A 187 3.59 -3.42 -21.21
C ARG A 187 5.08 -3.54 -21.03
N GLY A 188 5.61 -3.35 -19.85
CA GLY A 188 7.07 -3.35 -19.75
C GLY A 188 7.68 -3.39 -18.37
N SER A 189 6.89 -3.45 -17.32
CA SER A 189 7.39 -3.51 -15.95
C SER A 189 8.41 -4.62 -15.75
N LYS A 190 9.41 -4.34 -14.92
CA LYS A 190 10.39 -5.31 -14.42
C LYS A 190 9.87 -6.01 -13.19
N THR A 191 9.03 -5.35 -12.41
CA THR A 191 8.40 -5.90 -11.21
C THR A 191 7.36 -6.96 -11.62
N PRO A 192 7.44 -8.19 -11.11
CA PRO A 192 6.39 -9.19 -11.33
C PRO A 192 5.09 -8.81 -10.62
N PHE A 193 3.96 -9.16 -11.21
CA PHE A 193 2.64 -8.87 -10.65
C PHE A 193 2.45 -9.44 -9.23
N ASP A 194 2.81 -10.72 -9.03
CA ASP A 194 2.65 -11.38 -7.73
C ASP A 194 3.46 -10.69 -6.63
N LYS A 195 4.64 -10.15 -6.96
CA LYS A 195 5.47 -9.42 -5.99
C LYS A 195 4.75 -8.16 -5.51
N ILE A 196 4.17 -7.38 -6.43
CA ILE A 196 3.48 -6.15 -6.03
C ILE A 196 2.17 -6.43 -5.30
N LEU A 197 1.41 -7.43 -5.71
CA LEU A 197 0.19 -7.82 -5.00
C LEU A 197 0.51 -8.26 -3.56
N ASN A 198 1.54 -9.08 -3.37
CA ASN A 198 2.01 -9.50 -2.05
C ASN A 198 2.44 -8.29 -1.20
N GLU A 199 3.15 -7.32 -1.79
CA GLU A 199 3.58 -6.13 -1.05
C GLU A 199 2.39 -5.26 -0.60
N LEU A 200 1.42 -5.01 -1.48
CA LEU A 200 0.19 -4.30 -1.14
C LEU A 200 -0.57 -4.99 0.00
N GLN A 201 -0.66 -6.31 -0.04
CA GLN A 201 -1.30 -7.12 1.02
C GLN A 201 -0.51 -7.09 2.33
N ASN A 202 0.82 -7.16 2.29
CA ASN A 202 1.68 -7.06 3.47
C ASN A 202 1.52 -5.73 4.18
N GLN A 203 1.48 -4.65 3.41
CA GLN A 203 1.35 -3.29 3.94
C GLN A 203 -0.10 -2.88 4.23
N ASN A 204 -1.08 -3.77 4.03
CA ASN A 204 -2.50 -3.47 4.17
C ASN A 204 -2.98 -2.25 3.35
N VAL A 205 -2.37 -2.02 2.20
CA VAL A 205 -2.77 -0.98 1.25
C VAL A 205 -3.98 -1.47 0.47
N VAL A 206 -5.06 -0.72 0.50
CA VAL A 206 -6.27 -1.05 -0.27
C VAL A 206 -6.18 -0.43 -1.65
N VAL A 207 -6.49 -1.21 -2.68
CA VAL A 207 -6.51 -0.74 -4.07
C VAL A 207 -7.95 -0.63 -4.57
N TYR A 208 -8.33 0.56 -4.99
CA TYR A 208 -9.53 0.82 -5.77
C TYR A 208 -9.16 1.04 -7.23
N SER A 209 -10.12 0.93 -8.13
CA SER A 209 -9.90 1.25 -9.54
C SER A 209 -11.04 2.07 -10.11
N LEU A 210 -10.69 3.12 -10.87
CA LEU A 210 -11.53 3.72 -11.90
C LEU A 210 -11.13 3.11 -13.24
N GLN A 211 -11.88 2.07 -13.63
CA GLN A 211 -11.52 1.23 -14.76
C GLN A 211 -11.94 1.85 -16.09
N ILE A 212 -10.99 1.89 -17.02
CA ILE A 212 -11.22 2.14 -18.43
C ILE A 212 -11.22 0.78 -19.15
N PRO A 213 -12.21 0.45 -19.98
CA PRO A 213 -12.22 -0.83 -20.67
C PRO A 213 -11.00 -1.03 -21.56
N ASP A 214 -10.25 -2.12 -21.32
CA ASP A 214 -9.14 -2.52 -22.20
C ASP A 214 -9.70 -3.00 -23.54
N ARG A 215 -9.31 -2.33 -24.62
CA ARG A 215 -9.69 -2.68 -26.01
C ARG A 215 -8.69 -3.61 -26.68
N THR A 216 -7.53 -3.85 -26.07
CA THR A 216 -6.51 -4.74 -26.63
C THR A 216 -6.82 -6.22 -26.44
N GLY A 217 -7.69 -6.55 -25.47
CA GLY A 217 -8.20 -7.90 -25.23
C GLY A 217 -7.18 -8.89 -24.66
N GLY A 218 -5.99 -8.45 -24.23
CA GLY A 218 -5.01 -9.41 -23.79
C GLY A 218 -3.82 -8.87 -22.97
N ALA A 219 -3.08 -9.81 -22.37
CA ALA A 219 -1.80 -9.54 -21.77
C ALA A 219 -0.74 -9.28 -22.85
N TYR A 220 0.13 -8.33 -22.60
CA TYR A 220 1.23 -8.03 -23.52
C TYR A 220 2.27 -9.15 -23.57
N ARG A 221 2.47 -9.86 -22.47
CA ARG A 221 3.40 -10.98 -22.37
C ARG A 221 2.66 -12.26 -22.00
N ARG A 222 3.11 -13.40 -22.54
CA ARG A 222 2.45 -14.71 -22.35
C ARG A 222 2.25 -15.11 -20.87
N ASN A 223 3.12 -14.67 -19.98
CA ASN A 223 3.11 -15.04 -18.55
C ASN A 223 2.60 -13.91 -17.64
N GLN A 224 1.97 -12.87 -18.20
CA GLN A 224 1.34 -11.83 -17.41
C GLN A 224 -0.16 -12.04 -17.38
N PRO A 225 -0.85 -11.70 -16.28
CA PRO A 225 -2.30 -11.70 -16.26
C PRO A 225 -2.86 -10.66 -17.24
N LYS A 226 -4.07 -10.89 -17.73
CA LYS A 226 -4.76 -9.91 -18.58
C LYS A 226 -5.09 -8.66 -17.79
N ALA A 227 -5.21 -7.51 -18.46
CA ALA A 227 -5.50 -6.23 -17.83
C ALA A 227 -6.69 -6.28 -16.85
N ARG A 228 -7.80 -6.89 -17.27
CA ARG A 228 -8.98 -7.09 -16.41
C ARG A 228 -8.69 -7.97 -15.19
N GLU A 229 -7.89 -9.01 -15.35
CA GLU A 229 -7.50 -9.90 -14.25
C GLU A 229 -6.60 -9.17 -13.27
N VAL A 230 -5.69 -8.31 -13.76
CA VAL A 230 -4.86 -7.44 -12.92
C VAL A 230 -5.72 -6.55 -12.04
N ILE A 231 -6.66 -5.82 -12.61
CA ILE A 231 -7.55 -4.93 -11.85
C ILE A 231 -8.38 -5.72 -10.84
N ASN A 232 -8.97 -6.84 -11.24
CA ASN A 232 -9.75 -7.67 -10.31
C ASN A 232 -8.90 -8.18 -9.15
N GLN A 233 -7.70 -8.72 -9.42
CA GLN A 233 -6.83 -9.25 -8.37
C GLN A 233 -6.27 -8.15 -7.45
N LEU A 234 -5.96 -6.97 -7.98
CA LEU A 234 -5.53 -5.84 -7.16
C LEU A 234 -6.64 -5.39 -6.21
N THR A 235 -7.85 -5.22 -6.73
CA THR A 235 -8.98 -4.71 -5.93
C THR A 235 -9.52 -5.76 -4.96
N GLU A 236 -9.90 -6.94 -5.43
CA GLU A 236 -10.41 -8.03 -4.59
C GLU A 236 -9.32 -8.54 -3.63
N GLY A 237 -8.08 -8.64 -4.13
CA GLY A 237 -6.92 -9.09 -3.35
C GLY A 237 -6.59 -8.20 -2.16
N THR A 238 -6.92 -6.92 -2.21
CA THR A 238 -6.65 -5.94 -1.16
C THR A 238 -7.89 -5.44 -0.40
N GLY A 239 -9.08 -5.88 -0.80
CA GLY A 239 -10.35 -5.49 -0.17
C GLY A 239 -10.96 -4.20 -0.70
N GLY A 240 -10.54 -3.73 -1.88
CA GLY A 240 -11.09 -2.55 -2.54
C GLY A 240 -12.26 -2.84 -3.48
N LYS A 241 -12.48 -1.94 -4.45
CA LYS A 241 -13.61 -1.99 -5.37
C LYS A 241 -13.27 -1.38 -6.73
N ILE A 242 -14.00 -1.80 -7.77
CA ILE A 242 -13.88 -1.29 -9.14
C ILE A 242 -15.09 -0.41 -9.46
N PHE A 243 -14.84 0.70 -10.11
CA PHE A 243 -15.84 1.61 -10.65
C PHE A 243 -15.52 1.94 -12.11
N PRO A 244 -16.50 2.17 -12.97
CA PRO A 244 -16.25 2.74 -14.29
C PRO A 244 -15.67 4.16 -14.19
N LEU A 245 -14.80 4.56 -15.11
CA LEU A 245 -14.28 5.94 -15.14
C LEU A 245 -15.38 6.99 -15.23
N GLU A 246 -16.45 6.68 -15.94
CA GLU A 246 -17.61 7.56 -16.13
C GLU A 246 -18.35 7.86 -14.83
N GLU A 247 -18.16 7.03 -13.80
CA GLU A 247 -18.72 7.20 -12.46
C GLU A 247 -17.72 7.81 -11.47
N ALA A 248 -16.72 8.55 -11.94
CA ALA A 248 -15.62 9.06 -11.11
C ALA A 248 -16.10 9.86 -9.89
N SER A 249 -17.12 10.70 -10.02
CA SER A 249 -17.69 11.46 -8.91
C SER A 249 -18.31 10.54 -7.85
N THR A 250 -19.14 9.60 -8.26
CA THR A 250 -19.72 8.58 -7.35
C THR A 250 -18.65 7.74 -6.69
N ALA A 251 -17.62 7.36 -7.42
CA ALA A 251 -16.50 6.57 -6.91
C ALA A 251 -15.67 7.36 -5.90
N ALA A 252 -15.32 8.59 -6.19
CA ALA A 252 -14.57 9.46 -5.28
C ALA A 252 -15.33 9.63 -3.95
N LYS A 253 -16.61 9.99 -4.02
CA LYS A 253 -17.47 10.07 -2.84
C LYS A 253 -17.52 8.76 -2.07
N PHE A 254 -17.75 7.64 -2.74
CA PHE A 254 -17.82 6.33 -2.10
C PHE A 254 -16.50 5.98 -1.39
N ILE A 255 -15.37 6.14 -2.07
CA ILE A 255 -14.04 5.76 -1.55
C ILE A 255 -13.67 6.64 -0.36
N CYS A 256 -13.85 7.96 -0.46
CA CYS A 256 -13.56 8.90 0.63
C CYS A 256 -14.46 8.65 1.84
N ASP A 257 -15.78 8.45 1.63
CA ASP A 257 -16.74 8.08 2.68
C ASP A 257 -16.38 6.76 3.36
N GLU A 258 -16.02 5.74 2.58
CA GLU A 258 -15.63 4.42 3.09
C GLU A 258 -14.36 4.49 3.95
N LEU A 259 -13.34 5.16 3.46
CA LEU A 259 -12.10 5.37 4.22
C LEU A 259 -12.35 6.16 5.50
N ARG A 260 -13.23 7.14 5.48
CA ARG A 260 -13.54 7.97 6.64
C ARG A 260 -14.43 7.28 7.66
N LYS A 261 -15.45 6.54 7.22
CA LYS A 261 -16.56 6.09 8.09
C LYS A 261 -16.51 4.61 8.43
N ASN A 262 -15.91 3.79 7.55
CA ASN A 262 -16.08 2.34 7.56
C ASN A 262 -14.77 1.55 7.71
N ARG A 263 -13.67 2.18 8.09
CA ARG A 263 -12.37 1.53 8.26
C ARG A 263 -12.14 1.12 9.69
N TYR A 264 -11.75 -0.13 9.86
CA TYR A 264 -11.46 -0.77 11.15
C TYR A 264 -10.11 -1.48 11.11
N LEU A 265 -9.50 -1.60 12.27
CA LEU A 265 -8.34 -2.44 12.52
C LEU A 265 -8.79 -3.69 13.27
N LEU A 266 -8.48 -4.85 12.70
CA LEU A 266 -8.72 -6.16 13.32
C LEU A 266 -7.38 -6.78 13.65
N SER A 267 -7.18 -7.25 14.88
CA SER A 267 -5.98 -7.98 15.26
C SER A 267 -6.30 -9.37 15.79
N TYR A 268 -5.42 -10.33 15.50
CA TYR A 268 -5.51 -11.72 15.97
C TYR A 268 -4.12 -12.35 16.01
N PHE A 269 -3.99 -13.46 16.71
CA PHE A 269 -2.80 -14.30 16.68
C PHE A 269 -3.10 -15.53 15.83
N PRO A 270 -2.40 -15.74 14.71
CA PRO A 270 -2.58 -16.93 13.88
C PRO A 270 -2.39 -18.21 14.69
N ALA A 271 -3.37 -19.09 14.65
CA ALA A 271 -3.34 -20.38 15.33
C ALA A 271 -3.53 -21.52 14.32
N ASN A 272 -2.72 -22.57 14.44
CA ASN A 272 -2.79 -23.76 13.59
C ASN A 272 -2.62 -23.52 12.10
N THR A 273 -1.91 -22.43 11.74
CA THR A 273 -1.56 -22.07 10.35
C THR A 273 -0.06 -21.84 10.22
N SER A 274 0.49 -22.16 9.05
CA SER A 274 1.90 -21.90 8.74
C SER A 274 2.14 -20.41 8.45
N SER A 275 3.17 -19.82 9.06
CA SER A 275 3.60 -18.45 8.74
C SER A 275 4.56 -18.38 7.53
N TYR A 276 5.02 -19.52 7.03
CA TYR A 276 5.96 -19.62 5.92
C TYR A 276 5.29 -19.55 4.55
N ASP A 277 3.99 -19.82 4.49
CA ASP A 277 3.20 -19.81 3.26
C ASP A 277 2.22 -18.64 3.27
N ALA A 278 1.79 -18.21 2.07
CA ALA A 278 0.69 -17.28 1.95
C ALA A 278 -0.60 -17.91 2.52
N ARG A 279 -1.27 -17.20 3.41
CA ARG A 279 -2.48 -17.66 4.09
C ARG A 279 -3.70 -16.99 3.48
N ARG A 280 -4.64 -17.76 3.00
CA ARG A 280 -5.92 -17.19 2.52
C ARG A 280 -6.69 -16.63 3.70
N VAL A 281 -7.08 -15.37 3.61
CA VAL A 281 -7.87 -14.68 4.64
C VAL A 281 -9.30 -14.57 4.15
N PHE A 282 -10.23 -14.95 5.01
CA PHE A 282 -11.65 -14.82 4.75
C PHE A 282 -12.36 -14.34 6.02
N ILE A 283 -13.23 -13.36 5.88
CA ILE A 283 -14.00 -12.81 6.99
C ILE A 283 -15.49 -12.87 6.65
N VAL A 284 -16.28 -13.31 7.60
CA VAL A 284 -17.73 -13.36 7.52
C VAL A 284 -18.30 -12.46 8.61
N ALA A 285 -19.44 -11.86 8.38
CA ALA A 285 -20.15 -11.08 9.36
C ALA A 285 -21.60 -11.56 9.50
N ASP A 286 -22.23 -11.17 10.60
CA ASP A 286 -23.66 -11.35 10.81
C ASP A 286 -24.48 -10.70 9.69
N GLU A 287 -25.72 -11.16 9.51
CA GLU A 287 -26.66 -10.59 8.55
C GLU A 287 -26.83 -9.08 8.76
N GLY A 288 -26.87 -8.32 7.67
CA GLY A 288 -26.98 -6.87 7.70
C GLY A 288 -25.64 -6.14 7.86
N ILE A 289 -24.50 -6.85 7.80
CA ILE A 289 -23.16 -6.26 7.80
C ILE A 289 -22.44 -6.63 6.50
N ASN A 290 -22.02 -5.62 5.76
CA ASN A 290 -21.12 -5.79 4.61
C ASN A 290 -19.68 -5.64 5.10
N ILE A 291 -18.82 -6.63 4.77
CA ILE A 291 -17.45 -6.65 5.25
C ILE A 291 -16.47 -7.02 4.12
N ARG A 292 -15.32 -6.36 4.09
CA ARG A 292 -14.23 -6.65 3.14
C ARG A 292 -12.88 -6.48 3.82
N THR A 293 -11.93 -7.30 3.39
CA THR A 293 -10.50 -7.21 3.76
C THR A 293 -9.67 -7.82 2.63
N LYS A 294 -8.36 -7.80 2.74
CA LYS A 294 -7.48 -8.48 1.81
C LYS A 294 -7.75 -9.98 1.76
N SER A 295 -7.59 -10.59 0.60
CA SER A 295 -7.86 -12.03 0.39
C SER A 295 -6.75 -12.96 0.86
N ALA A 296 -5.54 -12.44 1.10
CA ALA A 296 -4.41 -13.20 1.59
C ALA A 296 -3.50 -12.39 2.52
N GLN A 297 -2.88 -13.11 3.47
CA GLN A 297 -1.73 -12.65 4.21
C GLN A 297 -0.49 -13.34 3.65
N PRO A 298 0.38 -12.63 2.92
CA PRO A 298 1.63 -13.18 2.42
C PRO A 298 2.53 -13.68 3.54
N PRO A 299 3.49 -14.57 3.25
CA PRO A 299 4.42 -15.08 4.24
C PRO A 299 5.31 -13.94 4.77
N ASN A 300 5.67 -14.02 6.05
CA ASN A 300 6.58 -13.09 6.70
C ASN A 300 8.06 -13.46 6.42
N ILE A 301 8.39 -13.73 5.16
CA ILE A 301 9.77 -13.97 4.77
C ILE A 301 10.43 -12.61 4.51
N LYS A 302 11.35 -12.25 5.40
CA LYS A 302 12.26 -11.12 5.19
C LYS A 302 13.52 -11.60 4.52
#